data_ffc95bab243b6f8b3f2bccff895e631a
#
_entry.id   ffc95bab243b6f8b3f2bccff895e631a
#
_cell.length_a   1.000
_cell.length_b   1.000
_cell.length_c   1.000
_cell.angle_alpha   90.00
_cell.angle_beta   90.00
_cell.angle_gamma   90.00
#
_symmetry.space_group_name_H-M   'P 1'
#
loop_
_entity.id
_entity.type
_entity.pdbx_description
1 polymer ?
#
loop_
_entity_poly.entity_id
_entity_poly.type
_entity_poly.pdbx_seq_one_letter_code
_entity_poly.pdbx_strand_id
1 'polypeptide(L)'
;IFCMIIGIPLGIIASRSRLFETILRPILDIMQTIPSFVYLIPVVMLFGVGLTPGVIATIIFALPPIVRLTNLGIRQVGKGFKEAGASLGLTRFLRKIEIPLAMKTIMAGVNQTLMLALSMVVIAALIGAGGLGLTVYVALGRLDIGAAVVGGTGIVILAIILDRITQRIIPQDNIKSR
;
A
#
# COMPACT_ATOMS: atom_id res chain seq x y z
N ILE A 1 4.24 -6.25 2.03
CA ILE A 1 5.68 -6.18 1.77
C ILE A 1 5.92 -5.97 0.27
N PHE A 2 5.43 -6.82 -0.64
CA PHE A 2 5.66 -6.68 -2.10
C PHE A 2 5.26 -5.30 -2.63
N CYS A 3 4.09 -4.77 -2.22
CA CYS A 3 3.66 -3.42 -2.62
C CYS A 3 4.64 -2.32 -2.19
N MET A 4 5.30 -2.47 -1.05
CA MET A 4 6.31 -1.51 -0.59
C MET A 4 7.60 -1.61 -1.41
N ILE A 5 8.06 -2.84 -1.67
CA ILE A 5 9.29 -3.10 -2.44
C ILE A 5 9.16 -2.56 -3.87
N ILE A 6 7.98 -2.67 -4.48
CA ILE A 6 7.71 -2.20 -5.84
C ILE A 6 7.26 -0.72 -5.82
N GLY A 7 6.35 -0.36 -4.92
CA GLY A 7 5.69 0.94 -4.92
C GLY A 7 6.56 2.11 -4.51
N ILE A 8 7.43 1.93 -3.50
CA ILE A 8 8.33 3.00 -3.08
C ILE A 8 9.32 3.38 -4.19
N PRO A 9 10.05 2.43 -4.84
CA PRO A 9 10.91 2.77 -5.97
C PRO A 9 10.16 3.40 -7.13
N LEU A 10 8.98 2.90 -7.50
CA LEU A 10 8.16 3.49 -8.56
C LEU A 10 7.75 4.93 -8.21
N GLY A 11 7.35 5.19 -6.96
CA GLY A 11 7.01 6.52 -6.48
C GLY A 11 8.21 7.49 -6.52
N ILE A 12 9.41 7.01 -6.16
CA ILE A 12 10.65 7.78 -6.26
C ILE A 12 10.95 8.12 -7.72
N ILE A 13 10.87 7.18 -8.65
CA ILE A 13 11.10 7.41 -10.08
C ILE A 13 10.08 8.41 -10.62
N ALA A 14 8.80 8.24 -10.27
CA ALA A 14 7.74 9.15 -10.67
C ALA A 14 7.95 10.58 -10.15
N SER A 15 8.54 10.75 -8.96
CA SER A 15 8.86 12.07 -8.41
C SER A 15 9.97 12.80 -9.19
N ARG A 16 10.82 12.07 -9.90
CA ARG A 16 11.97 12.59 -10.66
C ARG A 16 11.67 12.86 -12.12
N SER A 17 10.75 12.12 -12.73
CA SER A 17 10.43 12.21 -14.16
C SER A 17 8.96 12.57 -14.36
N ARG A 18 8.70 13.75 -14.91
CA ARG A 18 7.34 14.19 -15.26
C ARG A 18 6.70 13.27 -16.33
N LEU A 19 7.51 12.84 -17.30
CA LEU A 19 7.03 11.93 -18.34
C LEU A 19 6.57 10.59 -17.74
N PHE A 20 7.41 10.01 -16.87
CA PHE A 20 7.07 8.76 -16.19
C PHE A 20 5.83 8.91 -15.32
N GLU A 21 5.69 9.99 -14.57
CA GLU A 21 4.50 10.28 -13.78
C GLU A 21 3.24 10.38 -14.65
N THR A 22 3.33 11.10 -15.78
CA THR A 22 2.20 11.30 -16.70
C THR A 22 1.69 9.97 -17.27
N ILE A 23 2.60 9.04 -17.55
CA ILE A 23 2.24 7.69 -18.04
C ILE A 23 1.74 6.81 -16.90
N LEU A 24 2.38 6.89 -15.74
CA LEU A 24 2.05 6.01 -14.60
C LEU A 24 0.71 6.39 -13.95
N ARG A 25 0.37 7.67 -13.90
CA ARG A 25 -0.85 8.17 -13.23
C ARG A 25 -2.13 7.53 -13.75
N PRO A 26 -2.43 7.51 -15.07
CA PRO A 26 -3.64 6.85 -15.58
C PRO A 26 -3.64 5.34 -15.31
N ILE A 27 -2.50 4.67 -15.32
CA ILE A 27 -2.39 3.25 -14.99
C ILE A 27 -2.82 3.01 -13.53
N LEU A 28 -2.30 3.81 -12.60
CA LEU A 28 -2.69 3.74 -11.19
C LEU A 28 -4.17 4.11 -10.98
N ASP A 29 -4.71 5.03 -11.78
CA ASP A 29 -6.12 5.41 -11.74
C ASP A 29 -7.00 4.23 -12.18
N ILE A 30 -6.67 3.59 -13.29
CA ILE A 30 -7.36 2.37 -13.78
C ILE A 30 -7.32 1.28 -12.70
N MET A 31 -6.15 1.03 -12.10
CA MET A 31 -5.99 0.02 -11.05
C MET A 31 -6.88 0.28 -9.82
N GLN A 32 -7.29 1.51 -9.52
CA GLN A 32 -8.16 1.84 -8.39
C GLN A 32 -9.63 1.96 -8.75
N THR A 33 -9.96 2.29 -10.00
CA THR A 33 -11.35 2.46 -10.44
C THR A 33 -12.02 1.13 -10.80
N ILE A 34 -11.24 0.15 -11.25
CA ILE A 34 -11.76 -1.18 -11.56
C ILE A 34 -12.12 -1.91 -10.25
N PRO A 35 -13.34 -2.45 -10.11
CA PRO A 35 -13.71 -3.23 -8.95
C PRO A 35 -12.76 -4.41 -8.73
N SER A 36 -12.41 -4.67 -7.46
CA SER A 36 -11.43 -5.70 -7.09
C SER A 36 -11.75 -7.11 -7.64
N PHE A 37 -13.02 -7.45 -7.76
CA PHE A 37 -13.45 -8.72 -8.37
C PHE A 37 -13.04 -8.87 -9.83
N VAL A 38 -12.96 -7.77 -10.58
CA VAL A 38 -12.59 -7.80 -12.01
C VAL A 38 -11.15 -8.24 -12.20
N TYR A 39 -10.25 -7.94 -11.25
CA TYR A 39 -8.87 -8.43 -11.29
C TYR A 39 -8.74 -9.92 -11.02
N LEU A 40 -9.66 -10.48 -10.22
CA LEU A 40 -9.60 -11.90 -9.87
C LEU A 40 -9.80 -12.78 -11.10
N ILE A 41 -10.69 -12.41 -12.02
CA ILE A 41 -11.04 -13.23 -13.18
C ILE A 41 -9.81 -13.55 -14.04
N PRO A 42 -9.09 -12.56 -14.63
CA PRO A 42 -7.94 -12.85 -15.47
C PRO A 42 -6.79 -13.48 -14.69
N VAL A 43 -6.60 -13.11 -13.42
CA VAL A 43 -5.52 -13.68 -12.60
C VAL A 43 -5.79 -15.14 -12.28
N VAL A 44 -7.05 -15.50 -11.99
CA VAL A 44 -7.45 -16.92 -11.78
C VAL A 44 -7.34 -17.72 -13.09
N MET A 45 -7.71 -17.13 -14.22
CA MET A 45 -7.57 -17.80 -15.52
C MET A 45 -6.12 -18.13 -15.87
N LEU A 46 -5.16 -17.28 -15.47
CA LEU A 46 -3.74 -17.46 -15.76
C LEU A 46 -3.02 -18.34 -14.72
N PHE A 47 -3.37 -18.23 -13.45
CA PHE A 47 -2.62 -18.83 -12.33
C PHE A 47 -3.41 -19.91 -11.58
N GLY A 48 -4.65 -20.20 -11.98
CA GLY A 48 -5.54 -21.13 -11.28
C GLY A 48 -6.14 -20.51 -10.01
N VAL A 49 -6.83 -21.34 -9.20
CA VAL A 49 -7.38 -20.94 -7.89
C VAL A 49 -6.36 -21.13 -6.78
N GLY A 50 -6.42 -20.31 -5.73
CA GLY A 50 -5.56 -20.46 -4.57
C GLY A 50 -4.88 -19.18 -4.08
N LEU A 51 -3.82 -19.33 -3.30
CA LEU A 51 -3.12 -18.22 -2.67
C LEU A 51 -2.42 -17.31 -3.67
N THR A 52 -1.78 -17.87 -4.69
CA THR A 52 -1.00 -17.12 -5.68
C THR A 52 -1.83 -16.04 -6.41
N PRO A 53 -2.98 -16.36 -7.05
CA PRO A 53 -3.81 -15.36 -7.68
C PRO A 53 -4.37 -14.34 -6.66
N GLY A 54 -4.68 -14.76 -5.43
CA GLY A 54 -5.10 -13.85 -4.37
C GLY A 54 -4.04 -12.80 -4.02
N VAL A 55 -2.77 -13.22 -3.93
CA VAL A 55 -1.64 -12.30 -3.67
C VAL A 55 -1.44 -11.35 -4.86
N ILE A 56 -1.46 -11.83 -6.09
CA ILE A 56 -1.28 -11.00 -7.29
C ILE A 56 -2.38 -9.93 -7.38
N ALA A 57 -3.65 -10.34 -7.24
CA ALA A 57 -4.78 -9.42 -7.28
C ALA A 57 -4.69 -8.37 -6.13
N THR A 58 -4.27 -8.79 -4.94
CA THR A 58 -4.05 -7.89 -3.81
C THR A 58 -2.94 -6.87 -4.09
N ILE A 59 -1.84 -7.29 -4.74
CA ILE A 59 -0.75 -6.38 -5.13
C ILE A 59 -1.27 -5.34 -6.12
N ILE A 60 -1.98 -5.76 -7.17
CA ILE A 60 -2.54 -4.87 -8.18
C ILE A 60 -3.47 -3.82 -7.52
N PHE A 61 -4.35 -4.26 -6.63
CA PHE A 61 -5.34 -3.40 -5.98
C PHE A 61 -4.71 -2.45 -4.95
N ALA A 62 -3.74 -2.90 -4.16
CA ALA A 62 -3.17 -2.16 -3.05
C ALA A 62 -1.90 -1.36 -3.39
N LEU A 63 -1.32 -1.52 -4.59
CA LEU A 63 -0.10 -0.82 -5.01
C LEU A 63 -0.27 0.70 -5.20
N PRO A 64 -1.37 1.23 -5.80
CA PRO A 64 -1.45 2.63 -6.17
C PRO A 64 -1.23 3.64 -5.03
N PRO A 65 -1.77 3.48 -3.81
CA PRO A 65 -1.57 4.45 -2.75
C PRO A 65 -0.11 4.66 -2.37
N ILE A 66 0.67 3.58 -2.23
CA ILE A 66 2.08 3.70 -1.85
C ILE A 66 2.90 4.42 -2.91
N VAL A 67 2.62 4.17 -4.20
CA VAL A 67 3.27 4.86 -5.32
C VAL A 67 2.94 6.34 -5.30
N ARG A 68 1.65 6.69 -5.18
CA ARG A 68 1.19 8.09 -5.20
C ARG A 68 1.70 8.88 -4.00
N LEU A 69 1.58 8.33 -2.80
CA LEU A 69 1.99 9.03 -1.58
C LEU A 69 3.52 9.12 -1.47
N THR A 70 4.27 8.16 -2.01
CA THR A 70 5.73 8.29 -2.13
C THR A 70 6.11 9.41 -3.09
N ASN A 71 5.49 9.47 -4.28
CA ASN A 71 5.71 10.55 -5.25
C ASN A 71 5.35 11.91 -4.63
N LEU A 72 4.18 12.02 -4.01
CA LEU A 72 3.71 13.24 -3.37
C LEU A 72 4.65 13.70 -2.24
N GLY A 73 5.02 12.79 -1.34
CA GLY A 73 5.89 13.09 -0.21
C GLY A 73 7.24 13.65 -0.63
N ILE A 74 7.87 13.07 -1.65
CA ILE A 74 9.15 13.55 -2.18
C ILE A 74 9.00 14.91 -2.88
N ARG A 75 7.90 15.15 -3.58
CA ARG A 75 7.64 16.43 -4.24
C ARG A 75 7.34 17.57 -3.27
N GLN A 76 6.72 17.26 -2.14
CA GLN A 76 6.40 18.22 -1.09
C GLN A 76 7.63 18.72 -0.31
N VAL A 77 8.77 18.01 -0.42
CA VAL A 77 10.02 18.53 0.16
C VAL A 77 10.36 19.88 -0.46
N GLY A 78 10.42 20.91 0.39
CA GLY A 78 10.50 22.31 -0.01
C GLY A 78 11.70 22.60 -0.92
N LYS A 79 11.51 23.53 -1.87
CA LYS A 79 12.54 23.93 -2.83
C LYS A 79 13.83 24.40 -2.15
N GLY A 80 13.73 25.13 -1.03
CA GLY A 80 14.89 25.59 -0.27
C GLY A 80 15.80 24.47 0.21
N PHE A 81 15.25 23.33 0.62
CA PHE A 81 16.06 22.15 0.98
C PHE A 81 16.75 21.55 -0.24
N LYS A 82 16.08 21.58 -1.41
CA LYS A 82 16.66 21.07 -2.66
C LYS A 82 17.81 21.96 -3.16
N GLU A 83 17.64 23.27 -3.05
CA GLU A 83 18.66 24.26 -3.43
C GLU A 83 19.87 24.19 -2.49
N ALA A 84 19.64 24.12 -1.18
CA ALA A 84 20.73 23.95 -0.20
C ALA A 84 21.49 22.64 -0.42
N GLY A 85 20.81 21.54 -0.73
CA GLY A 85 21.44 20.27 -1.03
C GLY A 85 22.28 20.29 -2.30
N ALA A 86 21.79 20.98 -3.33
CA ALA A 86 22.53 21.15 -4.59
C ALA A 86 23.78 22.02 -4.39
N SER A 87 23.67 23.09 -3.59
CA SER A 87 24.80 24.00 -3.27
C SER A 87 25.94 23.31 -2.49
N LEU A 88 25.57 22.30 -1.68
CA LEU A 88 26.51 21.50 -0.89
C LEU A 88 27.09 20.30 -1.65
N GLY A 89 26.77 20.12 -2.93
CA GLY A 89 27.26 19.01 -3.75
C GLY A 89 26.86 17.64 -3.27
N LEU A 90 25.72 17.52 -2.53
CA LEU A 90 25.27 16.28 -1.94
C LEU A 90 24.71 15.32 -2.99
N THR A 91 25.56 14.50 -3.58
CA THR A 91 25.16 13.41 -4.49
C THR A 91 24.19 12.39 -3.83
N ARG A 92 24.14 12.34 -2.51
CA ARG A 92 23.23 11.50 -1.70
C ARG A 92 22.04 12.25 -1.13
N PHE A 93 21.67 13.40 -1.71
CA PHE A 93 20.60 14.27 -1.23
C PHE A 93 19.24 13.53 -1.07
N LEU A 94 18.86 12.72 -2.06
CA LEU A 94 17.64 11.93 -2.00
C LEU A 94 17.56 11.07 -0.73
N ARG A 95 18.62 10.35 -0.42
CA ARG A 95 18.64 9.36 0.66
C ARG A 95 18.74 9.98 2.05
N LYS A 96 19.50 11.10 2.16
CA LYS A 96 19.79 11.72 3.46
C LYS A 96 18.79 12.80 3.86
N ILE A 97 18.10 13.41 2.92
CA ILE A 97 17.23 14.57 3.18
C ILE A 97 15.81 14.33 2.67
N GLU A 98 15.62 14.03 1.39
CA GLU A 98 14.27 13.94 0.82
C GLU A 98 13.46 12.75 1.40
N ILE A 99 14.06 11.57 1.50
CA ILE A 99 13.35 10.39 2.04
C ILE A 99 12.97 10.58 3.51
N PRO A 100 13.86 11.03 4.42
CA PRO A 100 13.47 11.29 5.81
C PRO A 100 12.37 12.35 5.95
N LEU A 101 12.42 13.44 5.19
CA LEU A 101 11.39 14.47 5.20
C LEU A 101 10.07 14.00 4.60
N ALA A 102 10.11 13.15 3.57
CA ALA A 102 8.94 12.54 2.96
C ALA A 102 8.36 11.36 3.78
N MET A 103 9.06 10.90 4.82
CA MET A 103 8.75 9.65 5.52
C MET A 103 7.32 9.62 6.06
N LYS A 104 6.80 10.73 6.59
CA LYS A 104 5.42 10.81 7.08
C LYS A 104 4.40 10.48 5.98
N THR A 105 4.57 11.07 4.80
CA THR A 105 3.69 10.85 3.65
C THR A 105 3.87 9.45 3.06
N ILE A 106 5.09 8.94 3.01
CA ILE A 106 5.39 7.57 2.57
C ILE A 106 4.72 6.55 3.51
N MET A 107 4.84 6.75 4.82
CA MET A 107 4.22 5.85 5.81
C MET A 107 2.69 5.92 5.79
N ALA A 108 2.10 7.07 5.50
CA ALA A 108 0.67 7.16 5.22
C ALA A 108 0.29 6.29 4.00
N GLY A 109 1.13 6.26 2.97
CA GLY A 109 0.97 5.36 1.82
C GLY A 109 1.09 3.88 2.20
N VAL A 110 2.04 3.54 3.05
CA VAL A 110 2.19 2.18 3.59
C VAL A 110 0.94 1.76 4.35
N ASN A 111 0.43 2.62 5.23
CA ASN A 111 -0.75 2.33 6.03
C ASN A 111 -2.00 2.14 5.16
N GLN A 112 -2.22 3.03 4.20
CA GLN A 112 -3.34 2.91 3.25
C GLN A 112 -3.23 1.63 2.41
N THR A 113 -2.04 1.27 1.96
CA THR A 113 -1.78 0.01 1.25
C THR A 113 -2.08 -1.22 2.12
N LEU A 114 -1.73 -1.18 3.40
CA LEU A 114 -2.04 -2.27 4.34
C LEU A 114 -3.55 -2.43 4.53
N MET A 115 -4.29 -1.32 4.71
CA MET A 115 -5.76 -1.37 4.85
C MET A 115 -6.44 -1.94 3.62
N LEU A 116 -6.01 -1.54 2.41
CA LEU A 116 -6.52 -2.10 1.17
C LEU A 116 -6.16 -3.58 1.00
N ALA A 117 -4.93 -3.98 1.36
CA ALA A 117 -4.53 -5.38 1.31
C ALA A 117 -5.35 -6.25 2.26
N LEU A 118 -5.67 -5.75 3.47
CA LEU A 118 -6.51 -6.47 4.42
C LEU A 118 -7.97 -6.56 3.97
N SER A 119 -8.50 -5.55 3.30
CA SER A 119 -9.85 -5.63 2.72
C SER A 119 -9.96 -6.70 1.63
N MET A 120 -8.85 -7.01 0.93
CA MET A 120 -8.79 -8.07 -0.08
C MET A 120 -8.73 -9.48 0.51
N VAL A 121 -8.48 -9.66 1.81
CA VAL A 121 -8.32 -11.00 2.43
C VAL A 121 -9.59 -11.84 2.28
N VAL A 122 -10.76 -11.25 2.52
CA VAL A 122 -12.06 -11.95 2.38
C VAL A 122 -12.38 -12.20 0.91
N ILE A 123 -12.07 -11.25 0.04
CA ILE A 123 -12.30 -11.38 -1.41
C ILE A 123 -11.40 -12.48 -2.00
N ALA A 124 -10.12 -12.52 -1.60
CA ALA A 124 -9.19 -13.56 -2.01
C ALA A 124 -9.63 -14.98 -1.54
N ALA A 125 -10.34 -15.07 -0.44
CA ALA A 125 -10.91 -16.33 0.03
C ALA A 125 -11.91 -16.95 -0.96
N LEU A 126 -12.62 -16.14 -1.76
CA LEU A 126 -13.54 -16.62 -2.81
C LEU A 126 -12.83 -17.49 -3.86
N ILE A 127 -11.54 -17.25 -4.05
CA ILE A 127 -10.71 -17.98 -5.01
C ILE A 127 -9.76 -18.98 -4.34
N GLY A 128 -10.09 -19.40 -3.11
CA GLY A 128 -9.34 -20.44 -2.40
C GLY A 128 -8.05 -19.96 -1.73
N ALA A 129 -7.83 -18.67 -1.57
CA ALA A 129 -6.79 -18.16 -0.69
C ALA A 129 -7.21 -18.40 0.77
N GLY A 130 -6.57 -19.32 1.46
CA GLY A 130 -6.91 -19.72 2.83
C GLY A 130 -6.83 -18.58 3.88
N GLY A 131 -6.67 -18.95 5.15
CA GLY A 131 -6.49 -18.01 6.26
C GLY A 131 -7.80 -17.45 6.83
N LEU A 132 -7.72 -16.34 7.59
CA LEU A 132 -8.87 -15.73 8.27
C LEU A 132 -10.01 -15.33 7.33
N GLY A 133 -9.69 -14.93 6.09
CA GLY A 133 -10.67 -14.61 5.08
C GLY A 133 -11.55 -15.82 4.72
N LEU A 134 -10.96 -17.01 4.62
CA LEU A 134 -11.69 -18.23 4.35
C LEU A 134 -12.65 -18.57 5.50
N THR A 135 -12.24 -18.37 6.75
CA THR A 135 -13.11 -18.57 7.91
C THR A 135 -14.37 -17.70 7.82
N VAL A 136 -14.19 -16.41 7.51
CA VAL A 136 -15.32 -15.48 7.32
C VAL A 136 -16.20 -15.91 6.15
N TYR A 137 -15.60 -16.23 5.01
CA TYR A 137 -16.33 -16.64 3.80
C TYR A 137 -17.17 -17.89 4.01
N VAL A 138 -16.57 -18.94 4.61
CA VAL A 138 -17.28 -20.20 4.89
C VAL A 138 -18.39 -20.00 5.93
N ALA A 139 -18.14 -19.20 6.96
CA ALA A 139 -19.13 -18.87 7.98
C ALA A 139 -20.33 -18.12 7.40
N LEU A 140 -20.10 -17.15 6.49
CA LEU A 140 -21.17 -16.47 5.77
C LEU A 140 -22.00 -17.44 4.92
N GLY A 141 -21.34 -18.35 4.20
CA GLY A 141 -22.02 -19.36 3.37
C GLY A 141 -22.86 -20.36 4.20
N ARG A 142 -22.50 -20.58 5.47
CA ARG A 142 -23.24 -21.47 6.41
C ARG A 142 -24.21 -20.73 7.30
N LEU A 143 -24.31 -19.40 7.20
CA LEU A 143 -25.07 -18.52 8.11
C LEU A 143 -24.62 -18.68 9.57
N ASP A 144 -23.38 -19.09 9.82
CA ASP A 144 -22.79 -19.20 11.15
C ASP A 144 -22.26 -17.83 11.60
N ILE A 145 -23.12 -17.09 12.28
CA ILE A 145 -22.81 -15.74 12.78
C ILE A 145 -21.64 -15.79 13.77
N GLY A 146 -21.55 -16.83 14.60
CA GLY A 146 -20.48 -16.97 15.60
C GLY A 146 -19.09 -17.08 14.94
N ALA A 147 -18.94 -18.00 13.99
CA ALA A 147 -17.69 -18.16 13.26
C ALA A 147 -17.34 -16.92 12.40
N ALA A 148 -18.34 -16.26 11.81
CA ALA A 148 -18.14 -15.03 11.04
C ALA A 148 -17.59 -13.90 11.91
N VAL A 149 -18.14 -13.72 13.12
CA VAL A 149 -17.68 -12.71 14.10
C VAL A 149 -16.25 -13.00 14.56
N VAL A 150 -15.92 -14.25 14.87
CA VAL A 150 -14.57 -14.65 15.29
C VAL A 150 -13.56 -14.36 14.18
N GLY A 151 -13.84 -14.79 12.95
CA GLY A 151 -12.95 -14.56 11.81
C GLY A 151 -12.80 -13.07 11.50
N GLY A 152 -13.91 -12.32 11.48
CA GLY A 152 -13.91 -10.86 11.25
C GLY A 152 -13.13 -10.09 12.33
N THR A 153 -13.36 -10.42 13.62
CA THR A 153 -12.64 -9.83 14.74
C THR A 153 -11.12 -10.11 14.62
N GLY A 154 -10.74 -11.32 14.21
CA GLY A 154 -9.33 -11.66 13.96
C GLY A 154 -8.69 -10.77 12.91
N ILE A 155 -9.38 -10.49 11.80
CA ILE A 155 -8.90 -9.58 10.75
C ILE A 155 -8.76 -8.15 11.29
N VAL A 156 -9.74 -7.66 12.07
CA VAL A 156 -9.71 -6.32 12.67
C VAL A 156 -8.55 -6.17 13.64
N ILE A 157 -8.34 -7.15 14.53
CA ILE A 157 -7.21 -7.13 15.47
C ILE A 157 -5.88 -7.11 14.71
N LEU A 158 -5.73 -7.94 13.68
CA LEU A 158 -4.54 -7.94 12.83
C LEU A 158 -4.32 -6.58 12.17
N ALA A 159 -5.39 -5.95 11.65
CA ALA A 159 -5.35 -4.62 11.06
C ALA A 159 -4.85 -3.57 12.06
N ILE A 160 -5.39 -3.57 13.28
CA ILE A 160 -4.99 -2.64 14.35
C ILE A 160 -3.52 -2.85 14.74
N ILE A 161 -3.08 -4.09 14.88
CA ILE A 161 -1.68 -4.40 15.22
C ILE A 161 -0.73 -3.87 14.13
N LEU A 162 -1.02 -4.16 12.86
CA LEU A 162 -0.21 -3.71 11.74
C LEU A 162 -0.19 -2.18 11.62
N ASP A 163 -1.33 -1.54 11.80
CA ASP A 163 -1.45 -0.08 11.83
C ASP A 163 -0.59 0.54 12.96
N ARG A 164 -0.66 -0.01 14.16
CA ARG A 164 0.14 0.46 15.30
C ARG A 164 1.64 0.27 15.10
N ILE A 165 2.05 -0.86 14.51
CA ILE A 165 3.46 -1.11 14.19
C ILE A 165 3.95 -0.09 13.16
N THR A 166 3.20 0.14 12.09
CA THR A 166 3.59 1.09 11.04
C THR A 166 3.64 2.53 11.54
N GLN A 167 2.69 2.94 12.40
CA GLN A 167 2.69 4.28 12.99
C GLN A 167 3.87 4.53 13.94
N ARG A 168 4.36 3.50 14.64
CA ARG A 168 5.54 3.64 15.53
C ARG A 168 6.86 3.81 14.76
N ILE A 169 6.91 3.39 13.51
CA ILE A 169 8.08 3.58 12.63
C ILE A 169 8.21 5.03 12.17
N ILE A 170 7.13 5.80 12.23
CA ILE A 170 7.12 7.23 11.88
C ILE A 170 7.88 8.01 12.97
N PRO A 171 8.97 8.73 12.63
CA PRO A 171 9.58 9.64 13.59
C PRO A 171 8.55 10.69 14.04
N GLN A 172 8.19 10.67 15.30
CA GLN A 172 7.43 11.76 15.88
C GLN A 172 8.38 12.96 16.00
N ASP A 173 8.27 13.92 15.08
CA ASP A 173 8.92 15.21 15.26
C ASP A 173 8.36 15.82 16.55
N ASN A 174 9.16 15.86 17.60
CA ASN A 174 8.98 16.72 18.75
C ASN A 174 9.16 18.19 18.33
N ILE A 175 8.32 18.68 17.41
CA ILE A 175 8.11 20.12 17.27
C ILE A 175 7.13 20.48 18.38
N LYS A 176 7.67 20.53 19.63
CA LYS A 176 7.07 21.36 20.66
C LYS A 176 7.10 22.77 20.11
N SER A 177 5.94 23.29 19.73
CA SER A 177 5.70 24.71 19.53
C SER A 177 6.30 25.49 20.70
N ARG A 178 7.35 26.24 20.45
CA ARG A 178 7.71 27.40 21.23
C ARG A 178 7.20 28.64 20.51
#